data_4249fd54e4ea62569b1cae2eec6c832b
#
_entry.id   4249fd54e4ea62569b1cae2eec6c832b
#
_cell.length_a   1.000
_cell.length_b   1.000
_cell.length_c   1.000
_cell.angle_alpha   90.00
_cell.angle_beta   90.00
_cell.angle_gamma   90.00
#
_symmetry.space_group_name_H-M   'P 1'
#
loop_
_entity.id
_entity.type
_entity.pdbx_description
1 polymer ?
#
loop_
_entity_poly.entity_id
_entity_poly.type
_entity_poly.pdbx_seq_one_letter_code
_entity_poly.pdbx_strand_id
1 'polypeptide(L)' 'QVRLNDGRKGEIVFINREFFSKPTIRIGNEYIDLSLNPQLYIEELL' A
#
# COMPACT_ATOMS: atom_id res chain seq x y z
N GLN A 1 9.50 1.90 4.05
CA GLN A 1 8.19 2.57 4.23
C GLN A 1 7.74 3.24 2.95
N VAL A 2 6.45 3.42 2.83
CA VAL A 2 5.84 4.08 1.69
C VAL A 2 4.83 5.11 2.19
N ARG A 3 4.54 6.09 1.34
CA ARG A 3 3.46 7.03 1.59
C ARG A 3 2.41 6.84 0.50
N LEU A 4 1.16 6.70 0.94
CA LEU A 4 0.04 6.61 0.03
C LEU A 4 -0.40 8.01 -0.43
N ASN A 5 -1.19 8.03 -1.51
CA ASN A 5 -1.68 9.30 -2.07
C ASN A 5 -2.60 10.09 -1.14
N ASP A 6 -3.13 9.45 -0.10
CA ASP A 6 -3.93 10.15 0.91
C ASP A 6 -3.10 10.69 2.07
N GLY A 7 -1.78 10.55 2.01
CA GLY A 7 -0.85 11.06 3.01
C GLY A 7 -0.45 10.09 4.11
N ARG A 8 -1.11 8.94 4.20
CA ARG A 8 -0.78 7.96 5.23
C ARG A 8 0.51 7.22 4.89
N LYS A 9 1.29 6.90 5.92
CA LYS A 9 2.53 6.14 5.80
C LYS A 9 2.32 4.73 6.28
N GLY A 10 2.94 3.79 5.59
CA GLY A 10 2.84 2.39 5.97
C GLY A 10 4.02 1.58 5.48
N GLU A 11 3.92 0.28 5.66
CA GLU A 11 4.95 -0.65 5.25
C GLU A 11 4.37 -1.68 4.29
N ILE A 12 5.16 -2.03 3.28
CA ILE A 12 4.78 -3.13 2.38
C ILE A 12 4.99 -4.43 3.16
N VAL A 13 3.92 -5.19 3.33
CA VAL A 13 3.97 -6.46 4.06
C VAL A 13 3.71 -7.67 3.17
N PHE A 14 3.11 -7.46 2.00
CA PHE A 14 2.87 -8.54 1.07
C PHE A 14 2.85 -7.99 -0.35
N ILE A 15 3.60 -8.65 -1.25
CA ILE A 15 3.64 -8.27 -2.66
C ILE A 15 2.79 -9.26 -3.44
N ASN A 16 1.78 -8.72 -4.12
CA ASN A 16 0.88 -9.51 -4.95
C ASN A 16 1.53 -9.79 -6.30
N ARG A 17 1.68 -11.05 -6.66
CA ARG A 17 2.31 -11.43 -7.92
C ARG A 17 1.54 -10.97 -9.15
N GLU A 18 0.22 -10.89 -9.05
CA GLU A 18 -0.62 -10.45 -10.17
C GLU A 18 -0.65 -8.94 -10.32
N PHE A 19 -0.41 -8.21 -9.21
CA PHE A 19 -0.51 -6.75 -9.19
C PHE A 19 0.66 -6.17 -8.40
N PHE A 20 1.85 -6.18 -9.00
CA PHE A 20 3.07 -5.73 -8.34
C PHE A 20 2.98 -4.29 -7.82
N SER A 21 2.25 -3.42 -8.51
CA SER A 21 2.09 -2.03 -8.09
C SER A 21 1.02 -1.86 -7.02
N LYS A 22 0.37 -2.94 -6.62
CA LYS A 22 -0.73 -2.91 -5.66
C LYS A 22 -0.49 -3.88 -4.50
N PRO A 23 0.57 -3.68 -3.72
CA PRO A 23 0.87 -4.56 -2.59
C PRO A 23 -0.08 -4.33 -1.43
N THR A 24 0.01 -5.20 -0.42
CA THR A 24 -0.69 -4.99 0.84
C THR A 24 0.19 -4.14 1.74
N ILE A 25 -0.39 -3.09 2.30
CA ILE A 25 0.28 -2.13 3.15
C ILE A 25 -0.27 -2.26 4.56
N ARG A 26 0.63 -2.24 5.56
CA ARG A 26 0.23 -2.15 6.95
C ARG A 26 0.38 -0.72 7.42
N ILE A 27 -0.71 -0.17 7.97
CA ILE A 27 -0.72 1.17 8.58
C ILE A 27 -1.19 0.99 10.01
N GLY A 28 -0.27 1.13 10.97
CA GLY A 28 -0.59 0.83 12.36
C GLY A 28 -0.99 -0.64 12.52
N ASN A 29 -2.22 -0.89 12.93
CA ASN A 29 -2.76 -2.24 13.09
C ASN A 29 -3.66 -2.65 11.92
N GLU A 30 -3.76 -1.85 10.87
CA GLU A 30 -4.62 -2.13 9.74
C GLU A 30 -3.80 -2.64 8.54
N TYR A 31 -4.38 -3.58 7.82
CA TYR A 31 -3.81 -4.10 6.58
C TYR A 31 -4.72 -3.69 5.43
N ILE A 32 -4.13 -3.07 4.43
CA ILE A 32 -4.87 -2.56 3.27
C ILE A 32 -4.30 -3.20 2.02
N ASP A 33 -5.12 -3.97 1.32
CA ASP A 33 -4.73 -4.53 0.03
C ASP A 33 -5.05 -3.51 -1.06
N LEU A 34 -4.02 -2.92 -1.64
CA LEU A 34 -4.22 -1.88 -2.64
C LEU A 34 -4.88 -2.39 -3.91
N SER A 35 -4.79 -3.69 -4.18
CA SER A 35 -5.46 -4.27 -5.35
C SER A 35 -6.99 -4.25 -5.20
N LEU A 36 -7.49 -4.19 -3.96
CA LEU A 36 -8.91 -4.11 -3.66
C LEU A 36 -9.38 -2.68 -3.40
N ASN A 37 -8.47 -1.72 -3.45
CA ASN A 37 -8.75 -0.31 -3.15
C ASN A 37 -8.19 0.55 -4.28
N PRO A 38 -8.87 0.59 -5.44
CA PRO A 38 -8.32 1.24 -6.64
C PRO A 38 -8.08 2.74 -6.49
N GLN A 39 -8.73 3.38 -5.51
CA GLN A 39 -8.53 4.80 -5.26
C GLN A 39 -7.23 5.11 -4.52
N LEU A 40 -6.57 4.07 -3.96
CA LEU A 40 -5.33 4.23 -3.21
C LEU A 40 -4.14 3.75 -4.03
N TYR A 41 -3.03 4.47 -3.93
CA TYR A 41 -1.78 4.04 -4.56
C TYR A 41 -0.58 4.59 -3.79
N ILE A 42 0.56 3.98 -4.01
CA ILE A 42 1.82 4.43 -3.41
C ILE A 42 2.27 5.68 -4.16
N GLU A 43 2.38 6.77 -3.46
CA GLU A 43 2.82 8.03 -4.04
C GLU A 43 4.33 8.22 -3.94
N GLU A 44 4.92 7.70 -2.86
CA GLU A 44 6.35 7.89 -2.61
C GLU A 44 6.93 6.71 -1.84
N LEU A 45 8.13 6.31 -2.22
CA LEU A 45 8.93 5.34 -1.45
C LEU A 45 9.81 6.13 -0.49
N LEU A 46 9.70 5.80 0.79
CA LEU A 46 10.41 6.54 1.83
C LEU A 46 11.69 5.85 2.30
#